data_481a7969226e2e925ff20bd9ed86542b
#
_entry.id   481a7969226e2e925ff20bd9ed86542b
#
_cell.length_a   1.000
_cell.length_b   1.000
_cell.length_c   1.000
_cell.angle_alpha   90.00
_cell.angle_beta   90.00
_cell.angle_gamma   90.00
#
_symmetry.space_group_name_H-M   'P 1'
#
loop_
_entity.id
_entity.type
_entity.pdbx_description
1 polymer ?
#
loop_
_entity_poly.entity_id
_entity_poly.type
_entity_poly.pdbx_seq_one_letter_code
_entity_poly.pdbx_strand_id
1 'polypeptide(L)'
;MKATKVKFYHKGDTLVYNADAFQLAEGSMLDALIRQLPGAELRKDGQIYVNGKFVDNLLLNGKDFFRGDNTVMLENLPNYMVSSINVYDKLGKNSKFAGYEMADDKQYVMDVKLKKQYSIGWTGNVEGGGGTKERYLGRFFAMRFTDHSRLAIYGNANNLNDSRKPGENDNWSPSNLGGGLKEQQFGGIDYFIDDRNGKYNLDGNVQVKHQETTSITHTNRKNFLSGGDTYERMVNSNRNQELIFNTSHRLYFEGKNINLELLPKINFHKFDNTTNYSSLSLSKDFASFGKKQLDSLFSMNLGKELLNFAINRNLQNGKLKGHTLETSISANSVIKFKNSPDNINLYADASYRDAKEEHFDHN
;
A
#
# COMPACT_ATOMS: atom_id res chain seq x y z
N MET A 1 -2.46 22.63 44.17
CA MET A 1 -3.58 22.05 43.39
C MET A 1 -3.12 21.79 41.98
N LYS A 2 -3.08 20.54 41.53
CA LYS A 2 -2.90 20.25 40.10
C LYS A 2 -4.25 20.49 39.42
N ALA A 3 -4.36 21.55 38.63
CA ALA A 3 -5.54 21.78 37.80
C ALA A 3 -5.72 20.62 36.82
N THR A 4 -6.82 19.91 36.90
CA THR A 4 -7.18 18.86 35.96
C THR A 4 -7.50 19.52 34.63
N LYS A 5 -6.68 19.27 33.59
CA LYS A 5 -6.95 19.78 32.25
C LYS A 5 -8.22 19.13 31.70
N VAL A 6 -9.12 19.93 31.12
CA VAL A 6 -10.31 19.42 30.44
C VAL A 6 -9.86 18.56 29.26
N LYS A 7 -10.33 17.31 29.21
CA LYS A 7 -9.95 16.35 28.16
C LYS A 7 -10.55 16.68 26.80
N PHE A 8 -11.83 17.07 26.79
CA PHE A 8 -12.55 17.44 25.56
C PHE A 8 -13.68 18.41 25.86
N TYR A 9 -14.07 19.18 24.87
CA TYR A 9 -15.18 20.14 24.93
C TYR A 9 -15.73 20.41 23.52
N HIS A 10 -16.93 20.96 23.46
CA HIS A 10 -17.52 21.41 22.22
C HIS A 10 -17.26 22.90 21.98
N LYS A 11 -16.88 23.25 20.75
CA LYS A 11 -16.77 24.62 20.27
C LYS A 11 -17.66 24.76 19.02
N GLY A 12 -18.92 25.20 19.23
CA GLY A 12 -19.94 25.06 18.20
C GLY A 12 -20.14 23.59 17.84
N ASP A 13 -20.15 23.28 16.55
CA ASP A 13 -20.32 21.91 16.03
C ASP A 13 -19.02 21.10 16.04
N THR A 14 -17.91 21.69 16.49
CA THR A 14 -16.61 21.02 16.55
C THR A 14 -16.38 20.39 17.91
N LEU A 15 -16.09 19.10 17.95
CA LEU A 15 -15.59 18.39 19.13
C LEU A 15 -14.07 18.57 19.21
N VAL A 16 -13.57 19.14 20.29
CA VAL A 16 -12.16 19.44 20.51
C VAL A 16 -11.60 18.59 21.63
N TYR A 17 -10.59 17.80 21.36
CA TYR A 17 -9.80 17.06 22.34
C TYR A 17 -8.50 17.81 22.62
N ASN A 18 -8.16 18.00 23.90
CA ASN A 18 -6.90 18.60 24.32
C ASN A 18 -5.84 17.51 24.49
N ALA A 19 -4.87 17.45 23.57
CA ALA A 19 -3.86 16.39 23.58
C ALA A 19 -3.03 16.36 24.88
N ASP A 20 -2.73 17.53 25.46
CA ASP A 20 -1.95 17.62 26.70
C ASP A 20 -2.71 17.11 27.95
N ALA A 21 -3.98 16.77 27.85
CA ALA A 21 -4.77 16.21 28.95
C ALA A 21 -4.69 14.66 29.02
N PHE A 22 -4.02 14.04 28.05
CA PHE A 22 -3.83 12.58 27.98
C PHE A 22 -2.39 12.23 28.33
N GLN A 23 -2.22 11.28 29.26
CA GLN A 23 -0.88 10.81 29.64
C GLN A 23 -0.54 9.58 28.80
N LEU A 24 0.50 9.70 28.01
CA LEU A 24 1.01 8.66 27.15
C LEU A 24 2.47 8.35 27.51
N ALA A 25 2.95 7.14 27.21
CA ALA A 25 4.33 6.78 27.36
C ALA A 25 5.22 7.65 26.44
N GLU A 26 6.47 7.88 26.84
CA GLU A 26 7.44 8.55 25.99
C GLU A 26 7.63 7.75 24.70
N GLY A 27 7.73 8.45 23.57
CA GLY A 27 7.84 7.82 22.25
C GLY A 27 6.50 7.35 21.63
N SER A 28 5.36 7.53 22.33
CA SER A 28 4.05 7.19 21.75
C SER A 28 3.74 8.05 20.52
N MET A 29 3.12 7.43 19.53
CA MET A 29 2.67 8.07 18.29
C MET A 29 1.20 8.50 18.36
N LEU A 30 0.69 9.08 17.29
CA LEU A 30 -0.67 9.59 17.19
C LEU A 30 -1.73 8.50 17.42
N ASP A 31 -1.49 7.28 16.95
CA ASP A 31 -2.40 6.14 17.15
C ASP A 31 -2.70 5.88 18.62
N ALA A 32 -1.67 5.91 19.48
CA ALA A 32 -1.80 5.74 20.92
C ALA A 32 -2.64 6.87 21.56
N LEU A 33 -2.52 8.11 21.05
CA LEU A 33 -3.33 9.23 21.49
C LEU A 33 -4.80 9.02 21.10
N ILE A 34 -5.08 8.67 19.84
CA ILE A 34 -6.44 8.48 19.34
C ILE A 34 -7.16 7.37 20.09
N ARG A 35 -6.47 6.26 20.41
CA ARG A 35 -7.05 5.18 21.22
C ARG A 35 -7.48 5.59 22.64
N GLN A 36 -6.94 6.69 23.16
CA GLN A 36 -7.33 7.21 24.48
C GLN A 36 -8.44 8.27 24.43
N LEU A 37 -8.82 8.74 23.24
CA LEU A 37 -9.85 9.77 23.11
C LEU A 37 -11.25 9.20 23.47
N PRO A 38 -11.98 9.82 24.37
CA PRO A 38 -13.36 9.41 24.68
C PRO A 38 -14.24 9.40 23.43
N GLY A 39 -14.93 8.28 23.20
CA GLY A 39 -15.80 8.09 22.03
C GLY A 39 -15.09 7.81 20.70
N ALA A 40 -13.75 7.77 20.68
CA ALA A 40 -13.00 7.39 19.48
C ALA A 40 -12.68 5.88 19.47
N GLU A 41 -12.76 5.28 18.30
CA GLU A 41 -12.38 3.90 18.01
C GLU A 41 -11.39 3.90 16.83
N LEU A 42 -10.21 3.37 17.05
CA LEU A 42 -9.21 3.13 15.98
C LEU A 42 -9.13 1.65 15.70
N ARG A 43 -9.51 1.25 14.49
CA ARG A 43 -9.46 -0.13 14.00
C ARG A 43 -8.08 -0.51 13.49
N LYS A 44 -7.84 -1.82 13.33
CA LYS A 44 -6.55 -2.38 12.89
C LYS A 44 -6.14 -1.96 11.46
N ASP A 45 -7.10 -1.65 10.62
CA ASP A 45 -6.94 -1.18 9.25
C ASP A 45 -6.69 0.34 9.12
N GLY A 46 -6.51 1.04 10.25
CA GLY A 46 -6.34 2.49 10.29
C GLY A 46 -7.63 3.30 10.18
N GLN A 47 -8.80 2.65 10.13
CA GLN A 47 -10.08 3.33 10.13
C GLN A 47 -10.38 3.92 11.52
N ILE A 48 -10.91 5.14 11.52
CA ILE A 48 -11.24 5.88 12.74
C ILE A 48 -12.74 6.12 12.78
N TYR A 49 -13.34 5.90 13.94
CA TYR A 49 -14.72 6.27 14.22
C TYR A 49 -14.76 7.18 15.44
N VAL A 50 -15.63 8.19 15.44
CA VAL A 50 -15.87 9.04 16.61
C VAL A 50 -17.37 9.09 16.87
N ASN A 51 -17.77 8.71 18.09
CA ASN A 51 -19.17 8.56 18.50
C ASN A 51 -19.98 7.68 17.51
N GLY A 52 -19.37 6.62 17.00
CA GLY A 52 -19.97 5.70 16.05
C GLY A 52 -20.02 6.19 14.59
N LYS A 53 -19.63 7.44 14.30
CA LYS A 53 -19.57 7.98 12.93
C LYS A 53 -18.17 7.79 12.36
N PHE A 54 -18.09 7.26 11.12
CA PHE A 54 -16.83 7.07 10.40
C PHE A 54 -16.17 8.41 10.07
N VAL A 55 -14.86 8.50 10.26
CA VAL A 55 -14.04 9.65 9.90
C VAL A 55 -13.54 9.48 8.47
N ASP A 56 -14.04 10.29 7.57
CA ASP A 56 -13.71 10.23 6.13
C ASP A 56 -12.25 10.57 5.86
N ASN A 57 -11.70 11.57 6.58
CA ASN A 57 -10.32 12.00 6.41
C ASN A 57 -9.65 12.40 7.74
N LEU A 58 -8.40 11.97 7.90
CA LEU A 58 -7.51 12.43 8.95
C LEU A 58 -6.66 13.58 8.39
N LEU A 59 -6.82 14.76 8.97
CA LEU A 59 -6.16 15.98 8.51
C LEU A 59 -5.01 16.37 9.46
N LEU A 60 -3.99 17.02 8.92
CA LEU A 60 -2.95 17.68 9.68
C LEU A 60 -3.01 19.20 9.44
N ASN A 61 -3.28 19.98 10.49
CA ASN A 61 -3.47 21.44 10.39
C ASN A 61 -4.49 21.84 9.31
N GLY A 62 -5.59 21.07 9.17
CA GLY A 62 -6.68 21.32 8.23
C GLY A 62 -6.45 20.79 6.81
N LYS A 63 -5.32 20.11 6.54
CA LYS A 63 -4.93 19.64 5.22
C LYS A 63 -4.85 18.11 5.18
N ASP A 64 -5.37 17.52 4.11
CA ASP A 64 -5.24 16.08 3.81
C ASP A 64 -3.86 15.81 3.19
N PHE A 65 -2.84 15.70 4.03
CA PHE A 65 -1.48 15.43 3.57
C PHE A 65 -1.26 14.01 3.07
N PHE A 66 -2.08 13.07 3.51
CA PHE A 66 -1.82 11.64 3.28
C PHE A 66 -2.80 11.01 2.29
N ARG A 67 -3.73 11.80 1.73
CA ARG A 67 -4.69 11.36 0.70
C ARG A 67 -5.50 10.11 1.13
N GLY A 68 -5.86 10.05 2.42
CA GLY A 68 -6.59 8.94 3.01
C GLY A 68 -5.71 7.76 3.50
N ASP A 69 -4.38 7.83 3.35
CA ASP A 69 -3.46 6.88 4.00
C ASP A 69 -3.21 7.31 5.45
N ASN A 70 -4.16 7.01 6.31
CA ASN A 70 -4.10 7.40 7.72
C ASN A 70 -2.96 6.71 8.48
N THR A 71 -2.56 5.52 8.07
CA THR A 71 -1.60 4.68 8.78
C THR A 71 -0.24 5.36 8.90
N VAL A 72 0.23 6.00 7.83
CA VAL A 72 1.50 6.73 7.85
C VAL A 72 1.49 7.84 8.90
N MET A 73 0.41 8.60 9.00
CA MET A 73 0.31 9.67 10.01
C MET A 73 0.16 9.12 11.43
N LEU A 74 -0.67 8.08 11.60
CA LEU A 74 -0.94 7.45 12.89
C LEU A 74 0.33 6.90 13.53
N GLU A 75 1.20 6.28 12.75
CA GLU A 75 2.37 5.55 13.24
C GLU A 75 3.68 6.37 13.25
N ASN A 76 3.69 7.54 12.60
CA ASN A 76 4.91 8.34 12.47
C ASN A 76 4.79 9.77 13.00
N LEU A 77 3.62 10.22 13.44
CA LEU A 77 3.48 11.52 14.08
C LEU A 77 3.57 11.38 15.60
N PRO A 78 4.65 11.87 16.24
CA PRO A 78 4.79 11.79 17.70
C PRO A 78 3.67 12.56 18.42
N ASN A 79 3.08 11.96 19.44
CA ASN A 79 1.99 12.54 20.22
C ASN A 79 2.35 13.89 20.86
N TYR A 80 3.59 14.06 21.28
CA TYR A 80 4.06 15.28 21.93
C TYR A 80 4.02 16.53 21.04
N MET A 81 3.97 16.33 19.71
CA MET A 81 3.81 17.40 18.73
C MET A 81 2.37 17.92 18.64
N VAL A 82 1.39 17.12 19.08
CA VAL A 82 -0.02 17.44 18.95
C VAL A 82 -0.47 18.38 20.06
N SER A 83 -1.21 19.44 19.70
CA SER A 83 -1.84 20.38 20.64
C SER A 83 -3.29 20.02 20.90
N SER A 84 -4.05 19.73 19.86
CA SER A 84 -5.45 19.32 19.92
C SER A 84 -5.86 18.47 18.74
N ILE A 85 -6.94 17.73 18.89
CA ILE A 85 -7.60 17.00 17.82
C ILE A 85 -9.02 17.54 17.71
N ASN A 86 -9.39 18.04 16.53
CA ASN A 86 -10.67 18.65 16.27
C ASN A 86 -11.49 17.76 15.34
N VAL A 87 -12.72 17.44 15.70
CA VAL A 87 -13.60 16.60 14.89
C VAL A 87 -14.83 17.42 14.49
N TYR A 88 -15.07 17.51 13.17
CA TYR A 88 -16.14 18.36 12.63
C TYR A 88 -16.53 17.94 11.22
N ASP A 89 -17.69 18.41 10.76
CA ASP A 89 -18.12 18.27 9.37
C ASP A 89 -17.48 19.37 8.51
N LYS A 90 -16.83 18.98 7.42
CA LYS A 90 -16.16 19.87 6.46
C LYS A 90 -16.80 19.71 5.10
N LEU A 91 -16.89 20.79 4.31
CA LEU A 91 -17.27 20.70 2.90
C LEU A 91 -16.27 19.82 2.14
N GLY A 92 -16.79 18.90 1.36
CA GLY A 92 -16.00 18.00 0.53
C GLY A 92 -15.33 18.72 -0.64
N LYS A 93 -14.61 17.94 -1.42
CA LYS A 93 -13.83 18.46 -2.56
C LYS A 93 -14.73 19.00 -3.67
N ASN A 94 -15.88 18.36 -3.91
CA ASN A 94 -16.80 18.75 -4.98
C ASN A 94 -17.49 20.09 -4.68
N SER A 95 -17.99 20.29 -3.45
CA SER A 95 -18.55 21.56 -3.01
C SER A 95 -17.53 22.70 -3.12
N LYS A 96 -16.30 22.43 -2.69
CA LYS A 96 -15.22 23.40 -2.76
C LYS A 96 -14.84 23.74 -4.20
N PHE A 97 -14.80 22.72 -5.07
CA PHE A 97 -14.50 22.90 -6.49
C PHE A 97 -15.62 23.65 -7.21
N ALA A 98 -16.88 23.28 -6.97
CA ALA A 98 -18.05 23.96 -7.55
C ALA A 98 -18.25 25.38 -7.02
N GLY A 99 -17.78 25.67 -5.80
CA GLY A 99 -17.95 26.97 -5.15
C GLY A 99 -19.31 27.17 -4.48
N TYR A 100 -20.10 26.10 -4.30
CA TYR A 100 -21.34 26.07 -3.52
C TYR A 100 -21.45 24.78 -2.71
N GLU A 101 -22.23 24.80 -1.64
CA GLU A 101 -22.43 23.66 -0.75
C GLU A 101 -23.33 22.60 -1.42
N MET A 102 -22.79 21.39 -1.56
CA MET A 102 -23.52 20.20 -2.00
C MET A 102 -23.84 19.34 -0.76
N ALA A 103 -25.12 19.05 -0.55
CA ALA A 103 -25.58 18.36 0.65
C ALA A 103 -24.91 17.00 0.87
N ASP A 104 -24.64 16.26 -0.22
CA ASP A 104 -24.06 14.92 -0.19
C ASP A 104 -22.51 14.92 -0.18
N ASP A 105 -21.87 16.11 -0.14
CA ASP A 105 -20.42 16.26 -0.18
C ASP A 105 -19.83 16.72 1.17
N LYS A 106 -20.54 16.51 2.27
CA LYS A 106 -20.01 16.74 3.62
C LYS A 106 -19.15 15.58 4.06
N GLN A 107 -17.97 15.89 4.56
CA GLN A 107 -17.00 14.93 5.10
C GLN A 107 -16.84 15.12 6.60
N TYR A 108 -16.95 14.05 7.37
CA TYR A 108 -16.65 14.05 8.78
C TYR A 108 -15.16 13.86 8.99
N VAL A 109 -14.46 14.87 9.47
CA VAL A 109 -13.00 14.89 9.50
C VAL A 109 -12.47 14.95 10.93
N MET A 110 -11.32 14.31 11.13
CA MET A 110 -10.50 14.44 12.33
C MET A 110 -9.26 15.26 11.97
N ASP A 111 -9.12 16.45 12.54
CA ASP A 111 -8.06 17.39 12.23
C ASP A 111 -7.07 17.51 13.39
N VAL A 112 -5.88 16.99 13.21
CA VAL A 112 -4.78 17.02 14.17
C VAL A 112 -4.08 18.37 14.08
N LYS A 113 -4.13 19.15 15.15
CA LYS A 113 -3.44 20.44 15.28
C LYS A 113 -2.10 20.26 15.96
N LEU A 114 -1.04 20.74 15.34
CA LEU A 114 0.29 20.73 15.93
C LEU A 114 0.51 21.94 16.85
N LYS A 115 1.38 21.76 17.84
CA LYS A 115 1.93 22.88 18.62
C LYS A 115 2.75 23.79 17.70
N LYS A 116 2.70 25.09 17.92
CA LYS A 116 3.39 26.10 17.09
C LYS A 116 4.85 25.78 16.81
N GLN A 117 5.55 25.29 17.82
CA GLN A 117 6.98 24.94 17.73
C GLN A 117 7.26 23.73 16.82
N TYR A 118 6.23 22.94 16.48
CA TYR A 118 6.31 21.77 15.62
C TYR A 118 5.56 21.96 14.30
N SER A 119 5.16 23.17 13.95
CA SER A 119 4.52 23.46 12.67
C SER A 119 5.45 23.24 11.46
N ILE A 120 6.76 23.27 11.71
CA ILE A 120 7.81 22.87 10.78
C ILE A 120 8.64 21.80 11.46
N GLY A 121 8.70 20.61 10.86
CA GLY A 121 9.38 19.49 11.51
C GLY A 121 9.86 18.43 10.53
N TRP A 122 10.69 17.56 11.09
CA TRP A 122 11.11 16.31 10.51
C TRP A 122 10.69 15.17 11.43
N THR A 123 10.21 14.10 10.85
CA THR A 123 10.03 12.83 11.55
C THR A 123 10.50 11.71 10.65
N GLY A 124 10.91 10.59 11.23
CA GLY A 124 11.34 9.45 10.45
C GLY A 124 11.77 8.30 11.32
N ASN A 125 11.91 7.16 10.68
CA ASN A 125 12.43 5.95 11.27
C ASN A 125 13.34 5.21 10.30
N VAL A 126 14.24 4.41 10.87
CA VAL A 126 15.11 3.50 10.13
C VAL A 126 15.08 2.16 10.85
N GLU A 127 14.90 1.10 10.11
CA GLU A 127 14.91 -0.27 10.60
C GLU A 127 15.91 -1.08 9.79
N GLY A 128 16.74 -1.86 10.47
CA GLY A 128 17.71 -2.75 9.86
C GLY A 128 17.74 -4.09 10.55
N GLY A 129 17.88 -5.16 9.81
CA GLY A 129 17.94 -6.50 10.35
C GLY A 129 18.70 -7.45 9.43
N GLY A 130 19.34 -8.45 10.04
CA GLY A 130 20.01 -9.53 9.35
C GLY A 130 19.73 -10.86 10.02
N GLY A 131 19.80 -11.95 9.26
CA GLY A 131 19.53 -13.29 9.75
C GLY A 131 20.38 -14.35 9.07
N THR A 132 20.23 -15.60 9.51
CA THR A 132 20.84 -16.75 8.87
C THR A 132 20.33 -16.93 7.44
N LYS A 133 21.08 -17.63 6.57
CA LYS A 133 20.72 -17.88 5.16
C LYS A 133 20.54 -16.59 4.36
N GLU A 134 21.41 -15.60 4.56
CA GLU A 134 21.45 -14.34 3.81
C GLU A 134 20.16 -13.52 3.93
N ARG A 135 19.44 -13.65 5.05
CA ARG A 135 18.23 -12.87 5.30
C ARG A 135 18.60 -11.44 5.69
N TYR A 136 17.91 -10.48 5.06
CA TYR A 136 18.13 -9.06 5.33
C TYR A 136 16.83 -8.26 5.31
N LEU A 137 16.85 -7.15 6.03
CA LEU A 137 15.84 -6.10 6.04
C LEU A 137 16.52 -4.75 6.16
N GLY A 138 16.17 -3.83 5.30
CA GLY A 138 16.50 -2.43 5.41
C GLY A 138 15.27 -1.59 5.06
N ARG A 139 14.76 -0.79 6.01
CA ARG A 139 13.65 0.13 5.79
C ARG A 139 14.01 1.51 6.30
N PHE A 140 13.53 2.51 5.60
CA PHE A 140 13.58 3.88 6.09
C PHE A 140 12.32 4.64 5.67
N PHE A 141 11.95 5.56 6.51
CA PHE A 141 10.93 6.55 6.26
C PHE A 141 11.42 7.89 6.79
N ALA A 142 11.29 8.96 6.03
CA ALA A 142 11.57 10.32 6.46
C ALA A 142 10.50 11.25 5.91
N MET A 143 9.95 12.10 6.75
CA MET A 143 8.94 13.08 6.37
C MET A 143 9.34 14.46 6.89
N ARG A 144 9.33 15.44 5.98
CA ARG A 144 9.40 16.87 6.31
C ARG A 144 8.03 17.49 6.09
N PHE A 145 7.58 18.29 7.02
CA PHE A 145 6.33 19.04 6.88
C PHE A 145 6.51 20.50 7.32
N THR A 146 5.71 21.36 6.74
CA THR A 146 5.56 22.77 7.05
C THR A 146 4.07 23.12 7.03
N ASP A 147 3.71 24.36 7.32
CA ASP A 147 2.32 24.82 7.22
C ASP A 147 1.74 24.71 5.80
N HIS A 148 2.61 24.65 4.77
CA HIS A 148 2.20 24.67 3.36
C HIS A 148 2.74 23.52 2.53
N SER A 149 3.57 22.65 3.10
CA SER A 149 4.16 21.55 2.32
C SER A 149 4.40 20.33 3.17
N ARG A 150 4.38 19.17 2.53
CA ARG A 150 4.85 17.90 3.05
C ARG A 150 5.67 17.20 1.97
N LEU A 151 6.75 16.59 2.37
CA LEU A 151 7.56 15.70 1.56
C LEU A 151 7.84 14.46 2.41
N ALA A 152 7.42 13.28 1.96
CA ALA A 152 7.80 12.01 2.55
C ALA A 152 8.65 11.22 1.54
N ILE A 153 9.74 10.65 2.03
CA ILE A 153 10.64 9.78 1.25
C ILE A 153 10.75 8.47 2.01
N TYR A 154 10.65 7.38 1.29
CA TYR A 154 10.67 6.06 1.90
C TYR A 154 11.31 5.00 1.03
N GLY A 155 11.83 3.96 1.67
CA GLY A 155 12.36 2.79 0.99
C GLY A 155 12.33 1.55 1.86
N ASN A 156 12.22 0.39 1.20
CA ASN A 156 12.26 -0.92 1.83
C ASN A 156 12.98 -1.90 0.89
N ALA A 157 13.96 -2.60 1.42
CA ALA A 157 14.66 -3.68 0.74
C ALA A 157 14.75 -4.87 1.69
N ASN A 158 14.14 -6.00 1.32
CA ASN A 158 14.17 -7.20 2.15
C ASN A 158 13.93 -8.48 1.35
N ASN A 159 14.32 -9.62 1.92
CA ASN A 159 13.98 -10.96 1.47
C ASN A 159 13.30 -11.79 2.56
N LEU A 160 12.45 -11.14 3.37
CA LEU A 160 11.73 -11.71 4.51
C LEU A 160 10.22 -11.83 4.25
N ASN A 161 9.75 -11.68 3.03
CA ASN A 161 8.32 -11.58 2.68
C ASN A 161 7.62 -10.39 3.38
N ASP A 162 8.36 -9.37 3.80
CA ASP A 162 7.82 -8.19 4.47
C ASP A 162 7.34 -7.17 3.44
N SER A 163 6.03 -7.08 3.24
CA SER A 163 5.40 -6.16 2.29
C SER A 163 4.84 -4.89 2.94
N ARG A 164 5.14 -4.66 4.24
CA ARG A 164 4.70 -3.46 4.94
C ARG A 164 5.18 -2.20 4.23
N LYS A 165 4.32 -1.23 4.13
CA LYS A 165 4.72 0.09 3.65
C LYS A 165 5.73 0.71 4.63
N PRO A 166 6.71 1.47 4.14
CA PRO A 166 7.57 2.25 5.02
C PRO A 166 6.73 3.24 5.83
N GLY A 167 6.98 3.29 7.11
CA GLY A 167 6.17 4.03 8.05
C GLY A 167 5.07 3.23 8.72
N GLU A 168 4.75 2.03 8.26
CA GLU A 168 3.88 1.09 8.98
C GLU A 168 4.70 0.30 10.01
N ASN A 169 4.34 0.43 11.28
CA ASN A 169 5.00 -0.27 12.39
C ASN A 169 4.24 -1.52 12.85
N ASP A 170 3.33 -2.00 12.01
CA ASP A 170 2.58 -3.22 12.29
C ASP A 170 3.49 -4.38 12.65
N ASN A 171 3.06 -5.21 13.59
CA ASN A 171 3.77 -6.41 13.96
C ASN A 171 3.85 -7.36 12.77
N TRP A 172 5.06 -7.46 12.20
CA TRP A 172 5.35 -8.49 11.23
C TRP A 172 5.22 -9.87 11.90
N SER A 173 4.42 -10.74 11.30
CA SER A 173 4.25 -12.11 11.79
C SER A 173 4.61 -13.10 10.68
N PRO A 174 5.47 -14.10 10.98
CA PRO A 174 5.74 -15.18 10.04
C PRO A 174 4.50 -15.98 9.63
N SER A 175 3.45 -15.98 10.44
CA SER A 175 2.19 -16.68 10.15
C SER A 175 1.42 -16.08 8.98
N ASN A 176 1.69 -14.85 8.59
CA ASN A 176 1.05 -14.17 7.48
C ASN A 176 1.84 -14.30 6.16
N LEU A 177 2.90 -15.09 6.17
CA LEU A 177 3.71 -15.34 4.98
C LEU A 177 2.94 -16.25 4.02
N GLY A 178 2.73 -15.78 2.79
CA GLY A 178 2.32 -16.63 1.68
C GLY A 178 3.38 -17.72 1.39
N GLY A 179 3.00 -18.76 0.65
CA GLY A 179 3.96 -19.77 0.21
C GLY A 179 5.07 -19.17 -0.66
N GLY A 180 6.29 -19.64 -0.47
CA GLY A 180 7.47 -19.21 -1.24
C GLY A 180 8.30 -18.12 -0.56
N LEU A 181 9.35 -17.72 -1.26
CA LEU A 181 10.24 -16.64 -0.87
C LEU A 181 9.98 -15.42 -1.72
N LYS A 182 9.76 -14.29 -1.07
CA LYS A 182 9.57 -12.99 -1.70
C LYS A 182 10.72 -12.08 -1.32
N GLU A 183 11.46 -11.65 -2.32
CA GLU A 183 12.43 -10.58 -2.24
C GLU A 183 11.83 -9.32 -2.86
N GLN A 184 11.96 -8.19 -2.20
CA GLN A 184 11.43 -6.94 -2.73
C GLN A 184 12.31 -5.75 -2.36
N GLN A 185 12.33 -4.80 -3.29
CA GLN A 185 12.96 -3.50 -3.13
C GLN A 185 11.97 -2.48 -3.66
N PHE A 186 11.58 -1.55 -2.83
CA PHE A 186 10.73 -0.47 -3.29
C PHE A 186 11.07 0.84 -2.59
N GLY A 187 10.79 1.92 -3.26
CA GLY A 187 10.95 3.24 -2.73
C GLY A 187 10.02 4.23 -3.40
N GLY A 188 9.84 5.35 -2.76
CA GLY A 188 8.96 6.37 -3.29
C GLY A 188 9.08 7.71 -2.58
N ILE A 189 8.38 8.65 -3.17
CA ILE A 189 8.26 10.02 -2.70
C ILE A 189 6.78 10.39 -2.76
N ASP A 190 6.24 10.90 -1.65
CA ASP A 190 4.94 11.52 -1.59
C ASP A 190 5.10 12.99 -1.22
N TYR A 191 4.42 13.86 -1.93
CA TYR A 191 4.53 15.28 -1.70
C TYR A 191 3.18 15.99 -1.73
N PHE A 192 3.11 17.08 -1.01
CA PHE A 192 2.03 18.04 -1.01
C PHE A 192 2.60 19.44 -0.90
N ILE A 193 2.17 20.36 -1.77
CA ILE A 193 2.55 21.76 -1.77
C ILE A 193 1.28 22.59 -1.95
N ASP A 194 1.13 23.61 -1.12
CA ASP A 194 -0.03 24.49 -1.11
C ASP A 194 0.43 25.95 -1.13
N ASP A 195 -0.23 26.76 -1.93
CA ASP A 195 0.01 28.21 -1.93
C ASP A 195 -0.51 28.84 -0.62
N ARG A 196 0.22 29.84 -0.12
CA ARG A 196 -0.18 30.57 1.10
C ARG A 196 -1.56 31.23 0.98
N ASN A 197 -1.96 31.60 -0.22
CA ASN A 197 -3.26 32.22 -0.49
C ASN A 197 -4.34 31.19 -0.86
N GLY A 198 -4.01 29.90 -0.90
CA GLY A 198 -4.92 28.80 -1.26
C GLY A 198 -5.34 28.75 -2.72
N LYS A 199 -4.64 29.48 -3.62
CA LYS A 199 -4.98 29.54 -5.04
C LYS A 199 -4.59 28.30 -5.82
N TYR A 200 -3.55 27.62 -5.42
CA TYR A 200 -3.16 26.35 -6.03
C TYR A 200 -2.65 25.38 -4.99
N ASN A 201 -2.84 24.12 -5.27
CA ASN A 201 -2.16 23.04 -4.59
C ASN A 201 -1.68 21.99 -5.59
N LEU A 202 -0.58 21.38 -5.25
CA LEU A 202 0.05 20.31 -5.99
C LEU A 202 0.32 19.17 -5.03
N ASP A 203 -0.20 18.00 -5.33
CA ASP A 203 0.10 16.79 -4.58
C ASP A 203 0.35 15.63 -5.52
N GLY A 204 1.10 14.66 -5.06
CA GLY A 204 1.39 13.49 -5.86
C GLY A 204 2.31 12.51 -5.17
N ASN A 205 2.47 11.39 -5.85
CA ASN A 205 3.39 10.34 -5.47
C ASN A 205 4.16 9.81 -6.67
N VAL A 206 5.35 9.30 -6.40
CA VAL A 206 6.17 8.52 -7.33
C VAL A 206 6.64 7.29 -6.56
N GLN A 207 6.41 6.10 -7.11
CA GLN A 207 6.83 4.85 -6.50
C GLN A 207 7.46 3.94 -7.54
N VAL A 208 8.57 3.31 -7.18
CA VAL A 208 9.19 2.23 -7.93
C VAL A 208 9.30 1.00 -7.03
N LYS A 209 8.97 -0.17 -7.59
CA LYS A 209 9.04 -1.46 -6.89
C LYS A 209 9.61 -2.51 -7.81
N HIS A 210 10.63 -3.19 -7.34
CA HIS A 210 11.11 -4.45 -7.90
C HIS A 210 10.76 -5.57 -6.93
N GLN A 211 10.22 -6.67 -7.43
CA GLN A 211 9.83 -7.83 -6.65
C GLN A 211 10.18 -9.10 -7.38
N GLU A 212 10.76 -10.06 -6.66
CA GLU A 212 10.94 -11.43 -7.11
C GLU A 212 10.24 -12.37 -6.12
N THR A 213 9.43 -13.27 -6.64
CA THR A 213 8.77 -14.30 -5.84
C THR A 213 9.14 -15.68 -6.39
N THR A 214 9.73 -16.52 -5.55
CA THR A 214 10.05 -17.91 -5.89
C THR A 214 9.25 -18.84 -5.01
N SER A 215 8.53 -19.79 -5.61
CA SER A 215 7.81 -20.82 -4.90
C SER A 215 8.06 -22.19 -5.50
N ILE A 216 8.19 -23.20 -4.65
CA ILE A 216 8.31 -24.60 -5.05
C ILE A 216 7.27 -25.40 -4.26
N THR A 217 6.38 -26.06 -4.98
CA THR A 217 5.35 -26.89 -4.40
C THR A 217 5.57 -28.35 -4.80
N HIS A 218 5.64 -29.22 -3.81
CA HIS A 218 5.71 -30.66 -4.00
C HIS A 218 4.35 -31.26 -3.63
N THR A 219 3.79 -32.05 -4.54
CA THR A 219 2.53 -32.75 -4.31
C THR A 219 2.73 -34.23 -4.56
N ASN A 220 2.35 -35.07 -3.62
CA ASN A 220 2.27 -36.51 -3.77
C ASN A 220 0.80 -36.92 -3.74
N ARG A 221 0.38 -37.69 -4.74
CA ARG A 221 -0.99 -38.18 -4.86
C ARG A 221 -0.97 -39.69 -5.01
N LYS A 222 -1.85 -40.38 -4.31
CA LYS A 222 -2.19 -41.78 -4.54
C LYS A 222 -3.58 -41.82 -5.16
N ASN A 223 -3.68 -42.49 -6.32
CA ASN A 223 -4.95 -42.74 -7.00
C ASN A 223 -5.33 -44.19 -6.79
N PHE A 224 -6.49 -44.43 -6.18
CA PHE A 224 -7.04 -45.75 -5.94
C PHE A 224 -7.84 -46.19 -7.16
N LEU A 225 -7.34 -47.17 -7.92
CA LEU A 225 -7.95 -47.66 -9.14
C LEU A 225 -8.23 -49.13 -9.04
N SER A 226 -9.31 -49.61 -9.67
CA SER A 226 -9.70 -51.03 -9.70
C SER A 226 -8.65 -51.95 -10.32
N GLY A 227 -7.80 -51.41 -11.20
CA GLY A 227 -6.72 -52.13 -11.88
C GLY A 227 -5.36 -52.05 -11.18
N GLY A 228 -5.32 -51.49 -9.97
CA GLY A 228 -4.09 -51.25 -9.19
C GLY A 228 -3.85 -49.76 -8.92
N ASP A 229 -3.33 -49.44 -7.77
CA ASP A 229 -3.04 -48.08 -7.35
C ASP A 229 -1.94 -47.43 -8.21
N THR A 230 -2.07 -46.13 -8.45
CA THR A 230 -1.00 -45.33 -9.05
C THR A 230 -0.56 -44.22 -8.12
N TYR A 231 0.71 -43.87 -8.19
CA TYR A 231 1.35 -42.90 -7.34
C TYR A 231 1.91 -41.76 -8.20
N GLU A 232 1.48 -40.54 -7.98
CA GLU A 232 1.90 -39.38 -8.72
C GLU A 232 2.68 -38.41 -7.81
N ARG A 233 3.84 -37.98 -8.29
CA ARG A 233 4.61 -36.89 -7.70
C ARG A 233 4.70 -35.72 -8.68
N MET A 234 4.33 -34.56 -8.19
CA MET A 234 4.34 -33.31 -8.96
C MET A 234 5.26 -32.32 -8.25
N VAL A 235 6.04 -31.61 -9.03
CA VAL A 235 6.82 -30.45 -8.57
C VAL A 235 6.47 -29.28 -9.45
N ASN A 236 5.99 -28.21 -8.85
CA ASN A 236 5.72 -26.96 -9.52
C ASN A 236 6.64 -25.90 -8.94
N SER A 237 7.51 -25.33 -9.77
CA SER A 237 8.44 -24.27 -9.42
C SER A 237 8.12 -23.02 -10.23
N ASN A 238 7.76 -21.96 -9.53
CA ASN A 238 7.41 -20.69 -10.13
C ASN A 238 8.40 -19.61 -9.67
N ARG A 239 8.87 -18.81 -10.61
CA ARG A 239 9.64 -17.60 -10.37
C ARG A 239 8.98 -16.45 -11.09
N ASN A 240 8.53 -15.46 -10.34
CA ASN A 240 7.89 -14.27 -10.87
C ASN A 240 8.76 -13.06 -10.53
N GLN A 241 9.16 -12.32 -11.55
CA GLN A 241 9.89 -11.06 -11.40
C GLN A 241 9.03 -9.91 -11.92
N GLU A 242 8.94 -8.86 -11.17
CA GLU A 242 8.13 -7.69 -11.50
C GLU A 242 8.90 -6.40 -11.25
N LEU A 243 8.78 -5.47 -12.18
CA LEU A 243 9.18 -4.08 -12.01
C LEU A 243 7.96 -3.21 -12.21
N ILE A 244 7.58 -2.46 -11.19
CA ILE A 244 6.41 -1.61 -11.17
C ILE A 244 6.86 -0.17 -10.93
N PHE A 245 6.42 0.75 -11.80
CA PHE A 245 6.55 2.18 -11.61
C PHE A 245 5.18 2.82 -11.65
N ASN A 246 4.81 3.51 -10.58
CA ASN A 246 3.54 4.20 -10.47
C ASN A 246 3.80 5.67 -10.11
N THR A 247 3.09 6.55 -10.79
CA THR A 247 3.06 7.96 -10.41
C THR A 247 1.67 8.53 -10.64
N SER A 248 1.22 9.36 -9.71
CA SER A 248 -0.08 10.00 -9.74
C SER A 248 0.05 11.39 -9.15
N HIS A 249 -0.41 12.39 -9.87
CA HIS A 249 -0.32 13.78 -9.44
C HIS A 249 -1.70 14.44 -9.51
N ARG A 250 -1.88 15.48 -8.73
CA ARG A 250 -3.03 16.35 -8.74
C ARG A 250 -2.55 17.78 -8.69
N LEU A 251 -2.90 18.56 -9.70
CA LEU A 251 -2.71 19.99 -9.75
C LEU A 251 -4.11 20.62 -9.61
N TYR A 252 -4.27 21.45 -8.61
CA TYR A 252 -5.50 22.20 -8.39
C TYR A 252 -5.20 23.69 -8.43
N PHE A 253 -6.00 24.43 -9.19
CA PHE A 253 -5.94 25.88 -9.29
C PHE A 253 -7.32 26.46 -9.06
N GLU A 254 -7.42 27.47 -8.20
CA GLU A 254 -8.63 28.22 -7.92
C GLU A 254 -8.46 29.70 -8.33
N GLY A 255 -9.14 30.09 -9.40
CA GLY A 255 -9.18 31.43 -9.88
C GLY A 255 -10.54 32.11 -9.64
N LYS A 256 -10.63 33.42 -9.92
CA LYS A 256 -11.89 34.17 -9.77
C LYS A 256 -13.02 33.60 -10.63
N ASN A 257 -12.70 33.24 -11.88
CA ASN A 257 -13.66 32.81 -12.88
C ASN A 257 -13.48 31.38 -13.32
N ILE A 258 -12.41 30.68 -12.88
CA ILE A 258 -12.14 29.34 -13.29
C ILE A 258 -11.47 28.58 -12.15
N ASN A 259 -11.97 27.38 -11.88
CA ASN A 259 -11.27 26.36 -11.09
C ASN A 259 -10.83 25.28 -12.05
N LEU A 260 -9.60 24.81 -11.90
CA LEU A 260 -9.02 23.77 -12.74
C LEU A 260 -8.39 22.70 -11.86
N GLU A 261 -8.67 21.45 -12.19
CA GLU A 261 -7.99 20.28 -11.61
C GLU A 261 -7.45 19.41 -12.74
N LEU A 262 -6.17 19.07 -12.66
CA LEU A 262 -5.50 18.13 -13.56
C LEU A 262 -4.99 16.92 -12.78
N LEU A 263 -5.24 15.72 -13.30
CA LEU A 263 -4.95 14.46 -12.65
C LEU A 263 -4.12 13.56 -13.60
N PRO A 264 -2.84 13.86 -13.84
CA PRO A 264 -1.97 12.96 -14.61
C PRO A 264 -1.58 11.74 -13.80
N LYS A 265 -1.56 10.57 -14.47
CA LYS A 265 -1.20 9.28 -13.90
C LYS A 265 -0.42 8.45 -14.91
N ILE A 266 0.62 7.76 -14.44
CA ILE A 266 1.41 6.81 -15.22
C ILE A 266 1.57 5.54 -14.39
N ASN A 267 1.26 4.39 -14.99
CA ASN A 267 1.54 3.07 -14.46
C ASN A 267 2.37 2.31 -15.48
N PHE A 268 3.50 1.80 -15.06
CA PHE A 268 4.31 0.91 -15.85
C PHE A 268 4.54 -0.38 -15.07
N HIS A 269 4.27 -1.51 -15.72
CA HIS A 269 4.48 -2.84 -15.15
C HIS A 269 5.23 -3.69 -16.16
N LYS A 270 6.39 -4.21 -15.77
CA LYS A 270 7.17 -5.19 -16.53
C LYS A 270 7.25 -6.47 -15.71
N PHE A 271 7.08 -7.61 -16.35
CA PHE A 271 7.10 -8.91 -15.71
C PHE A 271 7.89 -9.93 -16.52
N ASP A 272 8.52 -10.89 -15.82
CA ASP A 272 9.17 -12.08 -16.36
C ASP A 272 8.84 -13.26 -15.43
N ASN A 273 7.94 -14.12 -15.88
CA ASN A 273 7.42 -15.25 -15.11
C ASN A 273 7.93 -16.55 -15.74
N THR A 274 8.51 -17.41 -14.91
CA THR A 274 8.95 -18.74 -15.32
C THR A 274 8.23 -19.77 -14.49
N THR A 275 7.60 -20.74 -15.14
CA THR A 275 6.92 -21.86 -14.52
C THR A 275 7.53 -23.16 -15.01
N ASN A 276 8.01 -23.97 -14.09
CA ASN A 276 8.51 -25.32 -14.37
C ASN A 276 7.60 -26.31 -13.65
N TYR A 277 6.87 -27.09 -14.44
CA TYR A 277 6.02 -28.17 -13.94
C TYR A 277 6.62 -29.51 -14.32
N SER A 278 6.75 -30.39 -13.35
CA SER A 278 7.24 -31.75 -13.53
C SER A 278 6.31 -32.71 -12.83
N SER A 279 5.84 -33.73 -13.51
CA SER A 279 5.08 -34.81 -12.91
C SER A 279 5.59 -36.17 -13.35
N LEU A 280 5.51 -37.15 -12.44
CA LEU A 280 5.83 -38.54 -12.70
C LEU A 280 4.79 -39.41 -12.00
N SER A 281 4.16 -40.31 -12.77
CA SER A 281 3.23 -41.33 -12.28
C SER A 281 3.93 -42.67 -12.29
N LEU A 282 3.85 -43.39 -11.19
CA LEU A 282 4.44 -44.71 -10.96
C LEU A 282 3.37 -45.74 -10.61
N SER A 283 3.63 -47.01 -10.99
CA SER A 283 2.84 -48.14 -10.55
C SER A 283 3.23 -48.68 -9.16
N LYS A 284 4.23 -48.08 -8.53
CA LYS A 284 4.78 -48.49 -7.22
C LYS A 284 4.88 -47.29 -6.28
N ASP A 285 4.60 -47.51 -4.98
CA ASP A 285 4.64 -46.48 -3.95
C ASP A 285 6.02 -45.82 -3.82
N PHE A 286 6.06 -44.52 -3.65
CA PHE A 286 7.27 -43.73 -3.42
C PHE A 286 8.03 -44.17 -2.20
N ALA A 287 7.36 -44.70 -1.15
CA ALA A 287 7.99 -45.24 0.04
C ALA A 287 8.92 -46.45 -0.26
N SER A 288 8.76 -47.05 -1.44
CA SER A 288 9.60 -48.18 -1.89
C SER A 288 10.94 -47.75 -2.48
N PHE A 289 11.18 -46.44 -2.64
CA PHE A 289 12.38 -45.90 -3.26
C PHE A 289 13.23 -45.11 -2.26
N GLY A 290 14.55 -45.19 -2.37
CA GLY A 290 15.45 -44.39 -1.56
C GLY A 290 15.43 -42.90 -1.88
N LYS A 291 15.86 -42.08 -0.92
CA LYS A 291 15.87 -40.60 -1.08
C LYS A 291 16.62 -40.14 -2.35
N LYS A 292 17.80 -40.74 -2.65
CA LYS A 292 18.58 -40.42 -3.85
C LYS A 292 17.81 -40.72 -5.14
N GLN A 293 17.04 -41.80 -5.18
CA GLN A 293 16.19 -42.16 -6.31
C GLN A 293 15.05 -41.15 -6.47
N LEU A 294 14.41 -40.72 -5.37
CA LEU A 294 13.35 -39.72 -5.35
C LEU A 294 13.88 -38.32 -5.76
N ASP A 295 15.10 -37.98 -5.39
CA ASP A 295 15.72 -36.71 -5.79
C ASP A 295 16.08 -36.67 -7.29
N SER A 296 16.27 -37.85 -7.92
CA SER A 296 16.56 -37.96 -9.37
C SER A 296 15.36 -38.11 -10.28
N LEU A 297 14.13 -38.14 -9.72
CA LEU A 297 12.89 -38.38 -10.48
C LEU A 297 12.68 -37.48 -11.69
N PHE A 298 13.13 -36.24 -11.60
CA PHE A 298 12.97 -35.23 -12.65
C PHE A 298 14.29 -34.90 -13.36
N SER A 299 15.38 -35.63 -13.07
CA SER A 299 16.63 -35.50 -13.84
C SER A 299 16.45 -36.04 -15.27
N MET A 300 17.25 -35.55 -16.23
CA MET A 300 17.18 -36.03 -17.61
C MET A 300 17.38 -37.52 -17.75
N ASN A 301 18.18 -38.15 -16.88
CA ASN A 301 18.45 -39.58 -16.86
C ASN A 301 17.75 -40.23 -15.65
N LEU A 302 16.54 -40.74 -15.85
CA LEU A 302 15.89 -41.64 -14.89
C LEU A 302 16.69 -42.92 -14.78
N GLY A 303 16.97 -43.32 -13.54
CA GLY A 303 17.60 -44.62 -13.29
C GLY A 303 16.75 -45.79 -13.86
N LYS A 304 17.39 -46.81 -14.38
CA LYS A 304 16.72 -47.97 -15.00
C LYS A 304 15.64 -48.58 -14.09
N GLU A 305 15.84 -48.58 -12.79
CA GLU A 305 14.88 -49.12 -11.81
C GLU A 305 13.56 -48.29 -11.79
N LEU A 306 13.64 -46.98 -11.87
CA LEU A 306 12.44 -46.11 -11.91
C LEU A 306 11.68 -46.20 -13.22
N LEU A 307 12.40 -46.35 -14.34
CA LEU A 307 11.80 -46.52 -15.67
C LEU A 307 10.88 -47.74 -15.74
N ASN A 308 11.20 -48.86 -15.02
CA ASN A 308 10.37 -50.06 -14.99
C ASN A 308 9.00 -49.84 -14.34
N PHE A 309 8.87 -48.85 -13.47
CA PHE A 309 7.63 -48.49 -12.78
C PHE A 309 6.95 -47.23 -13.27
N ALA A 310 7.60 -46.52 -14.17
CA ALA A 310 7.08 -45.25 -14.72
C ALA A 310 5.91 -45.52 -15.66
N ILE A 311 4.75 -44.91 -15.37
CA ILE A 311 3.56 -44.98 -16.21
C ILE A 311 3.57 -43.76 -17.15
N ASN A 312 3.82 -42.58 -16.60
CA ASN A 312 3.85 -41.33 -17.36
C ASN A 312 4.82 -40.33 -16.71
N ARG A 313 5.49 -39.57 -17.54
CA ARG A 313 6.35 -38.45 -17.13
C ARG A 313 6.04 -37.23 -17.98
N ASN A 314 5.80 -36.13 -17.32
CA ASN A 314 5.55 -34.85 -18.00
C ASN A 314 6.49 -33.78 -17.44
N LEU A 315 7.14 -33.06 -18.33
CA LEU A 315 8.02 -31.94 -18.05
C LEU A 315 7.56 -30.78 -18.91
N GLN A 316 7.15 -29.67 -18.29
CA GLN A 316 6.69 -28.47 -18.97
C GLN A 316 7.46 -27.28 -18.43
N ASN A 317 8.00 -26.47 -19.31
CA ASN A 317 8.66 -25.22 -18.98
C ASN A 317 7.95 -24.10 -19.73
N GLY A 318 7.35 -23.19 -18.99
CA GLY A 318 6.69 -22.02 -19.53
C GLY A 318 7.43 -20.76 -19.11
N LYS A 319 7.55 -19.83 -20.03
CA LYS A 319 8.06 -18.48 -19.76
C LYS A 319 7.10 -17.46 -20.35
N LEU A 320 6.67 -16.52 -19.51
CA LEU A 320 5.80 -15.42 -19.88
C LEU A 320 6.51 -14.12 -19.48
N LYS A 321 6.78 -13.27 -20.45
CA LYS A 321 7.39 -11.95 -20.20
C LYS A 321 6.66 -10.86 -20.96
N GLY A 322 6.67 -9.67 -20.42
CA GLY A 322 6.00 -8.56 -21.08
C GLY A 322 6.07 -7.27 -20.29
N HIS A 323 5.36 -6.30 -20.81
CA HIS A 323 5.16 -5.02 -20.12
C HIS A 323 3.80 -4.43 -20.45
N THR A 324 3.33 -3.57 -19.55
CA THR A 324 2.17 -2.72 -19.76
C THR A 324 2.54 -1.30 -19.34
N LEU A 325 2.26 -0.35 -20.22
CA LEU A 325 2.33 1.08 -19.93
C LEU A 325 0.94 1.66 -20.05
N GLU A 326 0.45 2.27 -18.97
CA GLU A 326 -0.81 2.99 -18.94
C GLU A 326 -0.55 4.43 -18.51
N THR A 327 -0.99 5.37 -19.32
CA THR A 327 -0.92 6.79 -19.00
C THR A 327 -2.30 7.39 -19.13
N SER A 328 -2.67 8.26 -18.22
CA SER A 328 -3.92 9.00 -18.30
C SER A 328 -3.76 10.41 -17.76
N ILE A 329 -4.56 11.30 -18.27
CA ILE A 329 -4.74 12.64 -17.76
C ILE A 329 -6.23 12.97 -17.76
N SER A 330 -6.77 13.29 -16.58
CA SER A 330 -8.13 13.80 -16.45
C SER A 330 -8.07 15.28 -16.10
N ALA A 331 -8.90 16.08 -16.72
CA ALA A 331 -9.01 17.50 -16.50
C ALA A 331 -10.47 17.86 -16.12
N ASN A 332 -10.64 18.49 -14.98
CA ASN A 332 -11.91 19.03 -14.53
C ASN A 332 -11.80 20.55 -14.46
N SER A 333 -12.76 21.26 -14.98
CA SER A 333 -12.80 22.72 -14.91
C SER A 333 -14.21 23.21 -14.60
N VAL A 334 -14.30 24.18 -13.70
CA VAL A 334 -15.54 24.93 -13.44
C VAL A 334 -15.31 26.37 -13.84
N ILE A 335 -16.07 26.83 -14.84
CA ILE A 335 -16.09 28.23 -15.31
C ILE A 335 -17.25 28.94 -14.63
N LYS A 336 -16.94 29.96 -13.84
CA LYS A 336 -17.91 30.75 -13.08
C LYS A 336 -18.18 32.06 -13.82
N PHE A 337 -19.44 32.40 -13.98
CA PHE A 337 -19.83 33.67 -14.61
C PHE A 337 -19.83 34.80 -13.58
N LYS A 338 -19.38 35.95 -14.01
CA LYS A 338 -19.42 37.18 -13.19
C LYS A 338 -20.87 37.61 -13.01
N ASN A 339 -21.31 37.80 -11.74
CA ASN A 339 -22.66 38.24 -11.38
C ASN A 339 -23.79 37.23 -11.71
N SER A 340 -23.49 35.94 -11.86
CA SER A 340 -24.48 34.88 -12.02
C SER A 340 -24.13 33.70 -11.09
N PRO A 341 -25.11 33.00 -10.51
CA PRO A 341 -24.88 31.76 -9.84
C PRO A 341 -24.56 30.61 -10.80
N ASP A 342 -24.73 30.82 -12.12
CA ASP A 342 -24.50 29.80 -13.13
C ASP A 342 -23.02 29.49 -13.31
N ASN A 343 -22.73 28.25 -13.66
CA ASN A 343 -21.39 27.81 -14.01
C ASN A 343 -21.43 26.76 -15.15
N ILE A 344 -20.29 26.58 -15.79
CA ILE A 344 -20.09 25.51 -16.78
C ILE A 344 -19.04 24.57 -16.23
N ASN A 345 -19.39 23.28 -16.11
CA ASN A 345 -18.48 22.21 -15.75
C ASN A 345 -17.98 21.53 -17.02
N LEU A 346 -16.65 21.51 -17.20
CA LEU A 346 -16.00 20.84 -18.31
C LEU A 346 -15.17 19.67 -17.76
N TYR A 347 -15.34 18.52 -18.37
CA TYR A 347 -14.57 17.35 -18.08
C TYR A 347 -13.91 16.84 -19.36
N ALA A 348 -12.63 16.53 -19.28
CA ALA A 348 -11.88 15.88 -20.35
C ALA A 348 -11.02 14.75 -19.77
N ASP A 349 -10.96 13.64 -20.46
CA ASP A 349 -10.12 12.50 -20.12
C ASP A 349 -9.40 11.99 -21.38
N ALA A 350 -8.12 11.71 -21.23
CA ALA A 350 -7.33 11.07 -22.25
C ALA A 350 -6.49 9.97 -21.63
N SER A 351 -6.49 8.81 -22.27
CA SER A 351 -5.69 7.67 -21.82
C SER A 351 -4.99 7.00 -22.99
N TYR A 352 -3.83 6.44 -22.70
CA TYR A 352 -3.07 5.62 -23.62
C TYR A 352 -2.63 4.34 -22.90
N ARG A 353 -2.72 3.23 -23.60
CA ARG A 353 -2.25 1.94 -23.12
C ARG A 353 -1.42 1.26 -24.20
N ASP A 354 -0.23 0.82 -23.81
CA ASP A 354 0.62 -0.07 -24.57
C ASP A 354 0.88 -1.33 -23.76
N ALA A 355 0.71 -2.50 -24.37
CA ALA A 355 0.93 -3.77 -23.73
C ALA A 355 1.55 -4.77 -24.71
N LYS A 356 2.62 -5.41 -24.25
CA LYS A 356 3.29 -6.48 -25.01
C LYS A 356 3.47 -7.67 -24.10
N GLU A 357 3.14 -8.85 -24.65
CA GLU A 357 3.29 -10.14 -23.97
C GLU A 357 3.91 -11.14 -24.92
N GLU A 358 4.88 -11.90 -24.45
CA GLU A 358 5.55 -12.96 -25.17
C GLU A 358 5.49 -14.24 -24.35
N HIS A 359 4.98 -15.30 -24.95
CA HIS A 359 4.80 -16.60 -24.35
C HIS A 359 5.72 -17.63 -25.01
N PHE A 360 6.44 -18.41 -24.21
CA PHE A 360 7.35 -19.46 -24.64
C PHE A 360 7.03 -20.73 -23.86
N ASP A 361 6.62 -21.79 -24.56
CA ASP A 361 6.36 -23.11 -24.00
C ASP A 361 7.32 -24.13 -24.59
N HIS A 362 7.90 -24.94 -23.71
CA HIS A 362 8.66 -26.13 -24.06
C HIS A 362 8.06 -27.33 -23.30
N ASN A 363 7.64 -28.35 -24.05
CA ASN A 363 7.14 -29.62 -23.54
C ASN A 363 8.21 -30.69 -23.66
#